data_1f5d0aea6175aa6d69f5ab67346272ef
#
_entry.id   1f5d0aea6175aa6d69f5ab67346272ef
#
_cell.length_a   1.000
_cell.length_b   1.000
_cell.length_c   1.000
_cell.angle_alpha   90.00
_cell.angle_beta   90.00
_cell.angle_gamma   90.00
#
_symmetry.space_group_name_H-M   'P 1'
#
loop_
_entity.id
_entity.type
_entity.pdbx_description
1 polymer ?
#
loop_
_entity_poly.entity_id
_entity_poly.type
_entity_poly.pdbx_seq_one_letter_code
_entity_poly.pdbx_strand_id
1 'polypeptide(L)'
;MSKTAAQPRVGLYPGTFDPVTNGHLDIIRRACTLVDRLVIGVAINADKKPLFSLEERREMLEAECAKLSVGGEIVVRPFDTLLMSFAQEVGAGIIVRGLRAVSDFEYEFQMVGMNQKLDPGIETVFLMADPTCQAIASRLVKEIARLKGDVSHFVPAAVEGRLKAKFGVS
;
A
#
# COMPACT_ATOMS: atom_id res chain seq x y z
N MET A 1 -16.79 36.68 9.51
CA MET A 1 -15.70 36.07 8.70
C MET A 1 -15.96 34.56 8.65
N SER A 2 -16.48 34.08 7.53
CA SER A 2 -16.74 32.65 7.33
C SER A 2 -15.40 31.94 7.22
N LYS A 3 -15.07 31.03 8.14
CA LYS A 3 -13.94 30.11 8.00
C LYS A 3 -14.27 29.19 6.81
N THR A 4 -13.66 29.44 5.67
CA THR A 4 -13.64 28.47 4.57
C THR A 4 -13.13 27.17 5.16
N ALA A 5 -13.95 26.12 5.19
CA ALA A 5 -13.50 24.81 5.63
C ALA A 5 -12.32 24.40 4.72
N ALA A 6 -11.18 24.14 5.33
CA ALA A 6 -10.02 23.68 4.59
C ALA A 6 -10.40 22.39 3.84
N GLN A 7 -10.06 22.30 2.57
CA GLN A 7 -10.28 21.07 1.82
C GLN A 7 -9.50 19.92 2.48
N PRO A 8 -10.10 18.73 2.59
CA PRO A 8 -9.44 17.59 3.19
C PRO A 8 -8.14 17.25 2.44
N ARG A 9 -7.08 17.00 3.18
CA ARG A 9 -5.82 16.52 2.61
C ARG A 9 -6.00 15.07 2.20
N VAL A 10 -5.89 14.80 0.91
CA VAL A 10 -5.98 13.44 0.35
C VAL A 10 -4.59 12.92 0.03
N GLY A 11 -4.29 11.72 0.54
CA GLY A 11 -3.07 10.98 0.22
C GLY A 11 -3.39 9.72 -0.58
N LEU A 12 -2.44 9.30 -1.40
CA LEU A 12 -2.49 8.05 -2.16
C LEU A 12 -1.33 7.14 -1.75
N TYR A 13 -1.63 5.93 -1.32
CA TYR A 13 -0.64 4.87 -1.10
C TYR A 13 -0.81 3.77 -2.15
N PRO A 14 0.00 3.77 -3.22
CA PRO A 14 -0.11 2.81 -4.29
C PRO A 14 0.72 1.56 -4.02
N GLY A 15 0.21 0.40 -4.44
CA GLY A 15 0.93 -0.87 -4.35
C GLY A 15 0.20 -2.01 -5.04
N THR A 16 0.88 -3.16 -5.16
CA THR A 16 0.27 -4.39 -5.68
C THR A 16 -0.48 -5.15 -4.58
N PHE A 17 0.04 -5.12 -3.35
CA PHE A 17 -0.54 -5.77 -2.16
C PHE A 17 -0.87 -7.25 -2.40
N ASP A 18 0.10 -7.99 -2.86
CA ASP A 18 -0.05 -9.40 -3.25
C ASP A 18 0.86 -10.34 -2.41
N PRO A 19 0.45 -10.63 -1.17
CA PRO A 19 -0.64 -10.05 -0.40
C PRO A 19 -0.25 -8.78 0.37
N VAL A 20 -1.23 -8.17 1.06
CA VAL A 20 -0.98 -7.17 2.10
C VAL A 20 -0.19 -7.81 3.24
N THR A 21 0.75 -7.04 3.84
CA THR A 21 1.64 -7.51 4.91
C THR A 21 1.59 -6.57 6.12
N ASN A 22 2.15 -7.00 7.25
CA ASN A 22 2.27 -6.15 8.44
C ASN A 22 3.03 -4.85 8.15
N GLY A 23 4.03 -4.90 7.23
CA GLY A 23 4.73 -3.69 6.79
C GLY A 23 3.85 -2.71 6.03
N HIS A 24 2.94 -3.19 5.17
CA HIS A 24 1.97 -2.33 4.50
C HIS A 24 1.02 -1.68 5.52
N LEU A 25 0.53 -2.44 6.50
CA LEU A 25 -0.39 -1.93 7.52
C LEU A 25 0.27 -0.89 8.44
N ASP A 26 1.57 -1.04 8.75
CA ASP A 26 2.32 -0.02 9.48
C ASP A 26 2.35 1.31 8.71
N ILE A 27 2.70 1.26 7.43
CA ILE A 27 2.72 2.45 6.57
C ILE A 27 1.32 3.08 6.47
N ILE A 28 0.27 2.28 6.26
CA ILE A 28 -1.12 2.76 6.18
C ILE A 28 -1.50 3.50 7.47
N ARG A 29 -1.29 2.88 8.62
CA ARG A 29 -1.59 3.46 9.93
C ARG A 29 -0.90 4.81 10.14
N ARG A 30 0.37 4.90 9.76
CA ARG A 30 1.16 6.12 9.91
C ARG A 30 0.80 7.17 8.86
N ALA A 31 0.51 6.78 7.64
CA ALA A 31 0.05 7.68 6.59
C ALA A 31 -1.26 8.39 6.97
N CYS A 32 -2.17 7.72 7.68
CA CYS A 32 -3.41 8.32 8.19
C CYS A 32 -3.19 9.45 9.20
N THR A 33 -1.98 9.63 9.75
CA THR A 33 -1.66 10.80 10.59
C THR A 33 -1.27 12.03 9.77
N LEU A 34 -0.97 11.86 8.50
CA LEU A 34 -0.52 12.93 7.60
C LEU A 34 -1.65 13.53 6.77
N VAL A 35 -2.73 12.77 6.57
CA VAL A 35 -3.84 13.12 5.67
C VAL A 35 -5.19 12.87 6.34
N ASP A 36 -6.22 13.56 5.85
CA ASP A 36 -7.59 13.40 6.35
C ASP A 36 -8.29 12.23 5.66
N ARG A 37 -7.85 11.90 4.42
CA ARG A 37 -8.31 10.76 3.64
C ARG A 37 -7.13 10.07 2.96
N LEU A 38 -6.99 8.77 3.19
CA LEU A 38 -5.99 7.93 2.53
C LEU A 38 -6.66 7.02 1.50
N VAL A 39 -6.28 7.16 0.23
CA VAL A 39 -6.67 6.23 -0.82
C VAL A 39 -5.57 5.18 -0.95
N ILE A 40 -5.90 3.91 -0.79
CA ILE A 40 -5.01 2.79 -1.06
C ILE A 40 -5.25 2.37 -2.51
N GLY A 41 -4.29 2.66 -3.38
CA GLY A 41 -4.36 2.32 -4.79
C GLY A 41 -3.85 0.90 -5.04
N VAL A 42 -4.75 -0.04 -5.41
CA VAL A 42 -4.37 -1.41 -5.74
C VAL A 42 -4.08 -1.51 -7.23
N ALA A 43 -2.80 -1.62 -7.59
CA ALA A 43 -2.39 -1.74 -8.99
C ALA A 43 -2.85 -3.08 -9.58
N ILE A 44 -3.51 -3.04 -10.75
CA ILE A 44 -3.99 -4.24 -11.45
C ILE A 44 -2.81 -5.10 -11.91
N ASN A 45 -1.79 -4.51 -12.52
CA ASN A 45 -0.48 -5.07 -12.80
C ASN A 45 -0.50 -6.50 -13.42
N ALA A 46 -1.21 -6.64 -14.54
CA ALA A 46 -1.43 -7.93 -15.22
C ALA A 46 -0.12 -8.67 -15.56
N ASP A 47 0.94 -7.93 -15.88
CA ASP A 47 2.24 -8.50 -16.30
C ASP A 47 2.98 -9.24 -15.17
N LYS A 48 2.69 -8.93 -13.92
CA LYS A 48 3.35 -9.55 -12.75
C LYS A 48 2.72 -10.87 -12.31
N LYS A 49 1.62 -11.30 -12.92
CA LYS A 49 0.88 -12.53 -12.56
C LYS A 49 0.74 -12.67 -11.03
N PRO A 50 -0.02 -11.81 -10.37
CA PRO A 50 -0.17 -11.86 -8.93
C PRO A 50 -0.77 -13.20 -8.48
N LEU A 51 -0.42 -13.65 -7.26
CA LEU A 51 -0.97 -14.86 -6.66
C LEU A 51 -2.45 -14.73 -6.36
N PHE A 52 -2.84 -13.56 -5.85
CA PHE A 52 -4.22 -13.24 -5.53
C PHE A 52 -4.84 -12.39 -6.65
N SER A 53 -6.10 -12.68 -6.98
CA SER A 53 -6.86 -11.84 -7.90
C SER A 53 -6.98 -10.41 -7.36
N LEU A 54 -7.34 -9.46 -8.22
CA LEU A 54 -7.57 -8.07 -7.81
C LEU A 54 -8.60 -7.99 -6.68
N GLU A 55 -9.69 -8.74 -6.81
CA GLU A 55 -10.76 -8.77 -5.81
C GLU A 55 -10.28 -9.33 -4.48
N GLU A 56 -9.54 -10.45 -4.48
CA GLU A 56 -8.97 -11.03 -3.26
C GLU A 56 -8.02 -10.05 -2.56
N ARG A 57 -7.20 -9.30 -3.31
CA ARG A 57 -6.28 -8.29 -2.76
C ARG A 57 -7.02 -7.11 -2.15
N ARG A 58 -8.08 -6.65 -2.82
CA ARG A 58 -8.96 -5.59 -2.33
C ARG A 58 -9.65 -5.99 -1.04
N GLU A 59 -10.30 -7.17 -1.02
CA GLU A 59 -10.98 -7.70 0.17
C GLU A 59 -10.04 -7.82 1.38
N MET A 60 -8.82 -8.36 1.17
CA MET A 60 -7.84 -8.45 2.25
C MET A 60 -7.47 -7.08 2.81
N LEU A 61 -7.23 -6.10 1.94
CA LEU A 61 -6.93 -4.73 2.37
C LEU A 61 -8.09 -4.10 3.13
N GLU A 62 -9.31 -4.16 2.58
CA GLU A 62 -10.51 -3.61 3.22
C GLU A 62 -10.73 -4.23 4.61
N ALA A 63 -10.63 -5.55 4.72
CA ALA A 63 -10.82 -6.27 5.97
C ALA A 63 -9.75 -5.92 7.02
N GLU A 64 -8.49 -5.75 6.63
CA GLU A 64 -7.43 -5.41 7.57
C GLU A 64 -7.45 -3.90 7.91
N CYS A 65 -7.74 -3.03 6.95
CA CYS A 65 -7.89 -1.59 7.22
C CYS A 65 -9.05 -1.30 8.17
N ALA A 66 -10.16 -2.04 8.08
CA ALA A 66 -11.30 -1.88 8.99
C ALA A 66 -10.96 -2.16 10.46
N LYS A 67 -9.89 -2.90 10.74
CA LYS A 67 -9.41 -3.18 12.10
C LYS A 67 -8.49 -2.09 12.65
N LEU A 68 -8.03 -1.16 11.80
CA LEU A 68 -7.12 -0.10 12.23
C LEU A 68 -7.89 1.01 12.95
N SER A 69 -7.45 1.34 14.15
CA SER A 69 -7.94 2.51 14.88
C SER A 69 -7.14 3.74 14.45
N VAL A 70 -7.60 4.40 13.39
CA VAL A 70 -6.94 5.59 12.82
C VAL A 70 -7.92 6.75 12.74
N GLY A 71 -7.40 7.97 12.78
CA GLY A 71 -8.16 9.18 12.45
C GLY A 71 -8.19 9.36 10.93
N GLY A 72 -9.35 9.68 10.38
CA GLY A 72 -9.51 9.89 8.94
C GLY A 72 -10.12 8.70 8.20
N GLU A 73 -10.37 8.91 6.91
CA GLU A 73 -11.02 7.93 6.03
C GLU A 73 -9.97 7.10 5.29
N ILE A 74 -10.16 5.78 5.22
CA ILE A 74 -9.40 4.89 4.35
C ILE A 74 -10.32 4.37 3.26
N VAL A 75 -9.89 4.51 2.00
CA VAL A 75 -10.61 4.03 0.82
C VAL A 75 -9.69 3.15 0.00
N VAL A 76 -10.13 1.93 -0.35
CA VAL A 76 -9.37 1.03 -1.23
C VAL A 76 -9.93 1.13 -2.64
N ARG A 77 -9.08 1.45 -3.60
CA ARG A 77 -9.48 1.59 -5.02
C ARG A 77 -8.49 0.90 -5.95
N PRO A 78 -8.96 0.05 -6.87
CA PRO A 78 -8.11 -0.48 -7.94
C PRO A 78 -7.80 0.59 -8.98
N PHE A 79 -6.66 0.46 -9.65
CA PHE A 79 -6.30 1.29 -10.80
C PHE A 79 -5.39 0.53 -11.78
N ASP A 80 -5.49 0.88 -13.07
CA ASP A 80 -4.70 0.36 -14.19
C ASP A 80 -4.09 1.46 -15.06
N THR A 81 -4.26 2.69 -14.63
CA THR A 81 -3.77 3.89 -15.33
C THR A 81 -2.39 4.29 -14.81
N LEU A 82 -1.82 5.33 -15.43
CA LEU A 82 -0.61 5.97 -14.90
C LEU A 82 -0.86 6.46 -13.47
N LEU A 83 0.10 6.22 -12.57
CA LEU A 83 -0.02 6.59 -11.16
C LEU A 83 -0.41 8.06 -10.96
N MET A 84 0.22 8.97 -11.71
CA MET A 84 -0.07 10.40 -11.62
C MET A 84 -1.48 10.76 -12.07
N SER A 85 -1.99 10.11 -13.13
CA SER A 85 -3.38 10.29 -13.57
C SER A 85 -4.37 9.79 -12.53
N PHE A 86 -4.07 8.65 -11.90
CA PHE A 86 -4.90 8.14 -10.80
C PHE A 86 -4.85 9.04 -9.57
N ALA A 87 -3.67 9.59 -9.23
CA ALA A 87 -3.54 10.54 -8.12
C ALA A 87 -4.40 11.80 -8.35
N GLN A 88 -4.40 12.33 -9.56
CA GLN A 88 -5.27 13.46 -9.96
C GLN A 88 -6.76 13.09 -9.87
N GLU A 89 -7.14 11.90 -10.37
CA GLU A 89 -8.53 11.41 -10.32
C GLU A 89 -9.08 11.34 -8.90
N VAL A 90 -8.26 10.87 -7.94
CA VAL A 90 -8.67 10.76 -6.54
C VAL A 90 -8.48 12.05 -5.74
N GLY A 91 -7.93 13.10 -6.36
CA GLY A 91 -7.66 14.38 -5.73
C GLY A 91 -6.52 14.33 -4.71
N ALA A 92 -5.57 13.42 -4.88
CA ALA A 92 -4.45 13.29 -3.96
C ALA A 92 -3.39 14.38 -4.20
N GLY A 93 -3.06 15.12 -3.16
CA GLY A 93 -1.93 16.06 -3.16
C GLY A 93 -0.62 15.42 -2.68
N ILE A 94 -0.69 14.20 -2.13
CA ILE A 94 0.46 13.49 -1.56
C ILE A 94 0.42 12.03 -2.02
N ILE A 95 1.57 11.54 -2.52
CA ILE A 95 1.80 10.10 -2.73
C ILE A 95 2.67 9.61 -1.58
N VAL A 96 2.21 8.58 -0.85
CA VAL A 96 2.96 7.95 0.23
C VAL A 96 3.70 6.72 -0.30
N ARG A 97 4.97 6.61 0.04
CA ARG A 97 5.81 5.44 -0.28
C ARG A 97 6.50 4.92 0.97
N GLY A 98 6.52 3.61 1.16
CA GLY A 98 7.30 2.96 2.21
C GLY A 98 8.72 2.66 1.74
N LEU A 99 9.73 2.96 2.56
CA LEU A 99 11.13 2.60 2.32
C LEU A 99 11.58 1.57 3.33
N ARG A 100 12.12 0.44 2.87
CA ARG A 100 12.64 -0.65 3.70
C ARG A 100 14.15 -0.71 3.70
N ALA A 101 14.77 -0.43 2.57
CA ALA A 101 16.21 -0.51 2.36
C ALA A 101 16.70 0.61 1.44
N VAL A 102 18.01 0.85 1.44
CA VAL A 102 18.64 1.84 0.57
C VAL A 102 18.41 1.52 -0.91
N SER A 103 18.39 0.23 -1.28
CA SER A 103 18.11 -0.21 -2.65
C SER A 103 16.69 0.17 -3.13
N ASP A 104 15.71 0.20 -2.23
CA ASP A 104 14.37 0.68 -2.57
C ASP A 104 14.42 2.18 -2.91
N PHE A 105 15.24 2.96 -2.19
CA PHE A 105 15.32 4.41 -2.36
C PHE A 105 15.84 4.82 -3.74
N GLU A 106 16.81 4.14 -4.30
CA GLU A 106 17.35 4.50 -5.63
C GLU A 106 16.26 4.45 -6.71
N TYR A 107 15.47 3.40 -6.72
CA TYR A 107 14.35 3.28 -7.65
C TYR A 107 13.26 4.32 -7.39
N GLU A 108 12.87 4.49 -6.13
CA GLU A 108 11.85 5.44 -5.72
C GLU A 108 12.28 6.88 -6.03
N PHE A 109 13.55 7.22 -5.83
CA PHE A 109 14.09 8.54 -6.15
C PHE A 109 13.96 8.87 -7.64
N GLN A 110 14.26 7.92 -8.52
CA GLN A 110 14.05 8.08 -9.96
C GLN A 110 12.57 8.30 -10.30
N MET A 111 11.69 7.53 -9.69
CA MET A 111 10.24 7.64 -9.91
C MET A 111 9.70 9.00 -9.44
N VAL A 112 10.17 9.51 -8.32
CA VAL A 112 9.78 10.86 -7.84
C VAL A 112 10.17 11.92 -8.85
N GLY A 113 11.41 11.89 -9.36
CA GLY A 113 11.87 12.83 -10.38
C GLY A 113 11.03 12.81 -11.66
N MET A 114 10.56 11.62 -12.07
CA MET A 114 9.66 11.46 -13.22
C MET A 114 8.25 12.00 -12.90
N ASN A 115 7.70 11.63 -11.75
CA ASN A 115 6.37 12.05 -11.32
C ASN A 115 6.26 13.57 -11.19
N GLN A 116 7.28 14.23 -10.64
CA GLN A 116 7.33 15.69 -10.49
C GLN A 116 7.36 16.43 -11.82
N LYS A 117 7.88 15.80 -12.88
CA LYS A 117 7.79 16.33 -14.24
C LYS A 117 6.39 16.22 -14.83
N LEU A 118 5.64 15.18 -14.43
CA LEU A 118 4.27 14.95 -14.92
C LEU A 118 3.27 15.86 -14.21
N ASP A 119 3.42 16.04 -12.90
CA ASP A 119 2.58 16.95 -12.11
C ASP A 119 3.39 17.47 -10.89
N PRO A 120 3.88 18.70 -10.92
CA PRO A 120 4.62 19.28 -9.80
C PRO A 120 3.74 19.64 -8.59
N GLY A 121 2.41 19.57 -8.72
CA GLY A 121 1.46 19.83 -7.64
C GLY A 121 1.24 18.65 -6.69
N ILE A 122 1.74 17.45 -7.04
CA ILE A 122 1.62 16.25 -6.23
C ILE A 122 2.97 15.89 -5.62
N GLU A 123 3.05 15.95 -4.29
CA GLU A 123 4.29 15.67 -3.55
C GLU A 123 4.42 14.18 -3.21
N THR A 124 5.65 13.67 -3.12
CA THR A 124 5.90 12.30 -2.65
C THR A 124 6.55 12.33 -1.27
N VAL A 125 5.94 11.61 -0.34
CA VAL A 125 6.41 11.46 1.04
C VAL A 125 6.87 10.04 1.28
N PHE A 126 8.09 9.90 1.80
CA PHE A 126 8.66 8.61 2.19
C PHE A 126 8.48 8.36 3.67
N LEU A 127 7.95 7.20 4.02
CA LEU A 127 7.89 6.68 5.38
C LEU A 127 8.87 5.52 5.51
N MET A 128 9.83 5.63 6.43
CA MET A 128 10.72 4.52 6.73
C MET A 128 9.92 3.39 7.37
N ALA A 129 10.11 2.17 6.89
CA ALA A 129 9.48 0.99 7.49
C ALA A 129 9.91 0.85 8.96
N ASP A 130 8.99 0.39 9.80
CA ASP A 130 9.33 0.00 11.17
C ASP A 130 10.45 -1.05 11.14
N PRO A 131 11.46 -0.99 12.04
CA PRO A 131 12.56 -1.95 12.08
C PRO A 131 12.12 -3.41 12.08
N THR A 132 10.99 -3.73 12.71
CA THR A 132 10.43 -5.09 12.72
C THR A 132 9.82 -5.52 11.38
N CYS A 133 9.54 -4.55 10.49
CA CYS A 133 8.91 -4.75 9.19
C CYS A 133 9.88 -4.60 8.00
N GLN A 134 11.12 -4.15 8.22
CA GLN A 134 12.07 -3.84 7.14
C GLN A 134 12.36 -5.04 6.22
N ALA A 135 12.43 -6.25 6.76
CA ALA A 135 12.69 -7.46 5.99
C ALA A 135 11.44 -7.99 5.25
N ILE A 136 10.25 -7.45 5.53
CA ILE A 136 8.99 -7.99 5.01
C ILE A 136 8.79 -7.54 3.56
N ALA A 137 8.80 -8.50 2.65
CA ALA A 137 8.45 -8.31 1.24
C ALA A 137 7.42 -9.34 0.82
N SER A 138 6.31 -8.92 0.18
CA SER A 138 5.25 -9.84 -0.26
C SER A 138 5.77 -11.00 -1.13
N ARG A 139 6.81 -10.74 -1.95
CA ARG A 139 7.46 -11.77 -2.76
C ARG A 139 8.06 -12.88 -1.88
N LEU A 140 8.81 -12.50 -0.84
CA LEU A 140 9.44 -13.46 0.08
C LEU A 140 8.39 -14.19 0.93
N VAL A 141 7.36 -13.47 1.37
CA VAL A 141 6.23 -14.09 2.10
C VAL A 141 5.57 -15.19 1.27
N LYS A 142 5.30 -14.92 -0.03
CA LYS A 142 4.74 -15.94 -0.93
C LYS A 142 5.69 -17.13 -1.13
N GLU A 143 6.97 -16.89 -1.22
CA GLU A 143 7.98 -17.94 -1.37
C GLU A 143 8.04 -18.85 -0.13
N ILE A 144 8.07 -18.25 1.07
CA ILE A 144 8.04 -18.99 2.34
C ILE A 144 6.74 -19.81 2.44
N ALA A 145 5.58 -19.20 2.18
CA ALA A 145 4.29 -19.88 2.24
C ALA A 145 4.20 -21.06 1.24
N ARG A 146 4.71 -20.88 0.01
CA ARG A 146 4.78 -21.93 -1.01
C ARG A 146 5.61 -23.14 -0.55
N LEU A 147 6.66 -22.89 0.22
CA LEU A 147 7.52 -23.91 0.79
C LEU A 147 7.03 -24.42 2.15
N LYS A 148 5.78 -24.07 2.52
CA LYS A 148 5.12 -24.48 3.77
C LYS A 148 5.78 -23.94 5.05
N GLY A 149 6.53 -22.85 4.93
CA GLY A 149 7.11 -22.13 6.06
C GLY A 149 6.07 -21.27 6.79
N ASP A 150 6.36 -20.96 8.05
CA ASP A 150 5.52 -20.09 8.87
C ASP A 150 5.63 -18.63 8.42
N VAL A 151 4.50 -18.01 8.11
CA VAL A 151 4.40 -16.60 7.70
C VAL A 151 3.66 -15.73 8.71
N SER A 152 3.28 -16.27 9.87
CA SER A 152 2.49 -15.59 10.89
C SER A 152 3.11 -14.28 11.39
N HIS A 153 4.44 -14.17 11.35
CA HIS A 153 5.17 -12.96 11.73
C HIS A 153 5.12 -11.84 10.70
N PHE A 154 4.76 -12.15 9.46
CA PHE A 154 4.89 -11.21 8.33
C PHE A 154 3.54 -10.67 7.85
N VAL A 155 2.46 -11.40 8.10
CA VAL A 155 1.12 -11.06 7.62
C VAL A 155 0.08 -11.23 8.73
N PRO A 156 -1.08 -10.55 8.62
CA PRO A 156 -2.21 -10.80 9.52
C PRO A 156 -2.72 -12.24 9.42
N ALA A 157 -3.30 -12.76 10.48
CA ALA A 157 -3.79 -14.14 10.55
C ALA A 157 -4.79 -14.50 9.43
N ALA A 158 -5.68 -13.56 9.06
CA ALA A 158 -6.62 -13.80 7.96
C ALA A 158 -5.91 -13.93 6.61
N VAL A 159 -4.83 -13.16 6.38
CA VAL A 159 -4.00 -13.24 5.16
C VAL A 159 -3.18 -14.52 5.14
N GLU A 160 -2.65 -14.95 6.30
CA GLU A 160 -1.98 -16.23 6.45
C GLU A 160 -2.91 -17.39 6.05
N GLY A 161 -4.15 -17.39 6.54
CA GLY A 161 -5.16 -18.39 6.17
C GLY A 161 -5.41 -18.44 4.66
N ARG A 162 -5.48 -17.29 3.99
CA ARG A 162 -5.62 -17.25 2.51
C ARG A 162 -4.39 -17.77 1.79
N LEU A 163 -3.18 -17.49 2.29
CA LEU A 163 -1.93 -18.04 1.73
C LEU A 163 -1.88 -19.57 1.86
N LYS A 164 -2.24 -20.08 3.04
CA LYS A 164 -2.34 -21.53 3.28
C LYS A 164 -3.31 -22.19 2.31
N ALA A 165 -4.50 -21.61 2.14
CA ALA A 165 -5.50 -22.12 1.20
C ALA A 165 -5.00 -22.12 -0.26
N LYS A 166 -4.28 -21.06 -0.71
CA LYS A 166 -3.71 -20.97 -2.06
C LYS A 166 -2.67 -22.05 -2.34
N PHE A 167 -1.88 -22.43 -1.33
CA PHE A 167 -0.80 -23.42 -1.49
C PHE A 167 -1.16 -24.83 -0.95
N GLY A 168 -2.40 -25.05 -0.52
CA GLY A 168 -2.86 -26.35 -0.01
C GLY A 168 -2.12 -26.77 1.26
N VAL A 169 -1.83 -25.83 2.15
CA VAL A 169 -1.18 -26.06 3.44
C VAL A 169 -2.24 -26.04 4.53
N SER A 170 -2.30 -27.09 5.32
CA SER A 170 -3.19 -27.20 6.50
C SER A 170 -2.55 -26.58 7.72
#